data_41d5a8f30d052657f49a1e9fae77e894
#
_entry.id   41d5a8f30d052657f49a1e9fae77e894
#
_cell.length_a   1.000
_cell.length_b   1.000
_cell.length_c   1.000
_cell.angle_alpha   90.00
_cell.angle_beta   90.00
_cell.angle_gamma   90.00
#
_symmetry.space_group_name_H-M   'P 1'
#
loop_
_entity.id
_entity.type
_entity.pdbx_description
1 polymer ?
#
loop_
_entity_poly.entity_id
_entity_poly.type
_entity_poly.pdbx_seq_one_letter_code
_entity_poly.pdbx_strand_id
1 'polypeptide(L)'
;MSLLCLITALTGGGAEMMLYRLMSRLDRTRFRPQVVSMMELGPVGEKIRALGVPVRSLGMRQGKPNPFALVRLVQWLKQDKPDVMQTWMYHADLLGSLAAKLIGDIPISWNIRHSDLSGQESKRLTHLTAGFCAKLSRWAPQRIVCCSESARTVHAALGYAVEKMVVIPNGYDLETFRPDSAARHAIREELKIPESAPVIGLVGRFDPQKDHRTFLKAASLLHRDKRGAQFILCGEDIVPQNGTLMGWVGEANLGDRCHVLGRREDVPRLMAAFDIAALSSSFGEAFPNVVSEAMSCGVPCVVTDVGDAALIVGETGLVVPPRDPAALASAWRRLLDMDDHTRRQLGLAARQRVTERYNLPDIVSRYERLFEDLAGRVTLSDGLVRQG
;
A
#
# COMPACT_ATOMS: atom_id res chain seq x y z
N MET A 1 -3.58 -1.28 -27.45
CA MET A 1 -2.32 -0.67 -27.04
C MET A 1 -1.48 -1.69 -26.29
N SER A 2 -0.20 -1.83 -26.61
CA SER A 2 0.74 -2.72 -25.93
C SER A 2 1.37 -1.97 -24.74
N LEU A 3 1.20 -2.50 -23.53
CA LEU A 3 1.70 -1.92 -22.28
C LEU A 3 2.71 -2.85 -21.62
N LEU A 4 3.92 -2.36 -21.35
CA LEU A 4 4.90 -3.11 -20.57
C LEU A 4 5.06 -2.48 -19.18
N CYS A 5 4.84 -3.27 -18.14
CA CYS A 5 5.12 -2.88 -16.76
C CYS A 5 6.42 -3.54 -16.28
N LEU A 6 7.42 -2.75 -15.95
CA LEU A 6 8.68 -3.21 -15.34
C LEU A 6 8.66 -2.94 -13.84
N ILE A 7 8.84 -3.95 -13.03
CA ILE A 7 8.84 -3.83 -11.56
C ILE A 7 10.09 -4.46 -10.95
N THR A 8 10.55 -3.92 -9.82
CA THR A 8 11.75 -4.42 -9.13
C THR A 8 11.58 -5.87 -8.64
N ALA A 9 10.44 -6.19 -8.01
CA ALA A 9 10.13 -7.53 -7.48
C ALA A 9 8.62 -7.79 -7.49
N LEU A 10 8.20 -9.05 -7.28
CA LEU A 10 6.80 -9.47 -7.18
C LEU A 10 6.57 -10.37 -5.95
N THR A 11 7.17 -9.97 -4.81
CA THR A 11 7.19 -10.77 -3.57
C THR A 11 5.94 -10.65 -2.72
N GLY A 12 5.27 -9.48 -2.66
CA GLY A 12 4.02 -9.34 -1.91
C GLY A 12 3.86 -8.05 -1.12
N GLY A 13 4.62 -7.01 -1.45
CA GLY A 13 4.45 -5.68 -0.86
C GLY A 13 3.28 -4.89 -1.44
N GLY A 14 3.08 -3.68 -0.94
CA GLY A 14 1.98 -2.80 -1.37
C GLY A 14 2.04 -2.38 -2.84
N ALA A 15 3.25 -2.19 -3.38
CA ALA A 15 3.49 -1.84 -4.78
C ALA A 15 3.08 -2.98 -5.72
N GLU A 16 3.51 -4.19 -5.40
CA GLU A 16 3.23 -5.41 -6.16
C GLU A 16 1.74 -5.75 -6.15
N MET A 17 1.09 -5.62 -4.99
CA MET A 17 -0.35 -5.83 -4.88
C MET A 17 -1.15 -4.79 -5.66
N MET A 18 -0.69 -3.52 -5.71
CA MET A 18 -1.35 -2.52 -6.55
C MET A 18 -1.17 -2.82 -8.04
N LEU A 19 0.01 -3.29 -8.47
CA LEU A 19 0.22 -3.74 -9.85
C LEU A 19 -0.72 -4.91 -10.18
N TYR A 20 -0.86 -5.90 -9.30
CA TYR A 20 -1.83 -6.99 -9.46
C TYR A 20 -3.26 -6.47 -9.60
N ARG A 21 -3.69 -5.55 -8.72
CA ARG A 21 -5.02 -4.92 -8.77
C ARG A 21 -5.24 -4.19 -10.12
N LEU A 22 -4.25 -3.42 -10.58
CA LEU A 22 -4.29 -2.77 -11.89
C LEU A 22 -4.44 -3.80 -13.01
N MET A 23 -3.61 -4.84 -13.02
CA MET A 23 -3.69 -5.91 -14.03
C MET A 23 -5.01 -6.66 -14.01
N SER A 24 -5.67 -6.79 -12.87
CA SER A 24 -6.94 -7.52 -12.73
C SER A 24 -8.15 -6.77 -13.29
N ARG A 25 -8.07 -5.45 -13.45
CA ARG A 25 -9.21 -4.59 -13.86
C ARG A 25 -8.94 -3.78 -15.13
N LEU A 26 -7.71 -3.82 -15.64
CA LEU A 26 -7.37 -3.13 -16.90
C LEU A 26 -8.21 -3.66 -18.06
N ASP A 27 -8.76 -2.78 -18.89
CA ASP A 27 -9.57 -3.14 -20.05
C ASP A 27 -8.74 -3.87 -21.13
N ARG A 28 -8.95 -5.19 -21.25
CA ARG A 28 -8.22 -6.07 -22.16
C ARG A 28 -8.59 -5.88 -23.63
N THR A 29 -9.67 -5.21 -23.92
CA THR A 29 -10.05 -4.88 -25.30
C THR A 29 -9.22 -3.73 -25.83
N ARG A 30 -8.79 -2.82 -24.94
CA ARG A 30 -8.00 -1.63 -25.25
C ARG A 30 -6.50 -1.84 -25.00
N PHE A 31 -6.14 -2.60 -23.97
CA PHE A 31 -4.77 -2.78 -23.50
C PHE A 31 -4.31 -4.23 -23.56
N ARG A 32 -3.10 -4.46 -24.02
CA ARG A 32 -2.39 -5.74 -23.99
C ARG A 32 -1.20 -5.63 -23.05
N PRO A 33 -1.41 -5.82 -21.73
CA PRO A 33 -0.34 -5.67 -20.77
C PRO A 33 0.60 -6.87 -20.73
N GLN A 34 1.85 -6.59 -20.42
CA GLN A 34 2.90 -7.53 -20.08
C GLN A 34 3.60 -7.03 -18.82
N VAL A 35 4.06 -7.94 -17.97
CA VAL A 35 4.82 -7.60 -16.77
C VAL A 35 6.21 -8.22 -16.85
N VAL A 36 7.21 -7.42 -16.49
CA VAL A 36 8.60 -7.86 -16.34
C VAL A 36 9.04 -7.59 -14.90
N SER A 37 9.40 -8.64 -14.16
CA SER A 37 10.07 -8.53 -12.89
C SER A 37 11.57 -8.44 -13.08
N MET A 38 12.25 -7.52 -12.39
CA MET A 38 13.72 -7.53 -12.38
C MET A 38 14.25 -8.75 -11.63
N MET A 39 13.60 -9.10 -10.50
CA MET A 39 13.91 -10.27 -9.70
C MET A 39 13.07 -11.48 -10.16
N GLU A 40 13.12 -12.57 -9.40
CA GLU A 40 12.26 -13.74 -9.62
C GLU A 40 10.78 -13.41 -9.47
N LEU A 41 9.91 -14.29 -10.00
CA LEU A 41 8.49 -13.97 -10.15
C LEU A 41 7.75 -13.80 -8.82
N GLY A 42 8.07 -14.59 -7.83
CA GLY A 42 7.38 -14.54 -6.54
C GLY A 42 5.87 -14.82 -6.60
N PRO A 43 5.19 -14.82 -5.44
CA PRO A 43 3.77 -15.20 -5.38
C PRO A 43 2.83 -14.22 -6.10
N VAL A 44 3.16 -12.92 -6.15
CA VAL A 44 2.33 -11.95 -6.87
C VAL A 44 2.48 -12.12 -8.39
N GLY A 45 3.65 -12.51 -8.87
CA GLY A 45 3.87 -12.82 -10.28
C GLY A 45 3.00 -13.99 -10.75
N GLU A 46 2.86 -15.04 -9.94
CA GLU A 46 1.96 -16.15 -10.24
C GLU A 46 0.48 -15.73 -10.23
N LYS A 47 0.06 -14.87 -9.30
CA LYS A 47 -1.29 -14.30 -9.30
C LYS A 47 -1.57 -13.50 -10.59
N ILE A 48 -0.59 -12.71 -11.06
CA ILE A 48 -0.73 -11.94 -12.30
C ILE A 48 -0.80 -12.88 -13.53
N ARG A 49 0.01 -13.94 -13.57
CA ARG A 49 -0.08 -14.97 -14.62
C ARG A 49 -1.45 -15.65 -14.66
N ALA A 50 -2.02 -15.95 -13.49
CA ALA A 50 -3.36 -16.55 -13.40
C ALA A 50 -4.47 -15.67 -13.99
N LEU A 51 -4.22 -14.34 -14.13
CA LEU A 51 -5.11 -13.42 -14.84
C LEU A 51 -4.94 -13.49 -16.37
N GLY A 52 -4.07 -14.35 -16.90
CA GLY A 52 -3.75 -14.41 -18.33
C GLY A 52 -2.81 -13.30 -18.81
N VAL A 53 -2.09 -12.61 -17.91
CA VAL A 53 -1.07 -11.61 -18.25
C VAL A 53 0.27 -12.29 -18.38
N PRO A 54 0.99 -12.12 -19.50
CA PRO A 54 2.37 -12.59 -19.64
C PRO A 54 3.27 -11.95 -18.58
N VAL A 55 3.99 -12.77 -17.81
CA VAL A 55 4.97 -12.31 -16.82
C VAL A 55 6.32 -12.96 -17.09
N ARG A 56 7.35 -12.13 -17.25
CA ARG A 56 8.74 -12.57 -17.46
C ARG A 56 9.63 -12.08 -16.31
N SER A 57 10.77 -12.75 -16.10
CA SER A 57 11.77 -12.37 -15.09
C SER A 57 13.13 -12.13 -15.73
N LEU A 58 13.83 -11.08 -15.29
CA LEU A 58 15.24 -10.85 -15.64
C LEU A 58 16.19 -11.68 -14.78
N GLY A 59 15.71 -12.32 -13.70
CA GLY A 59 16.49 -13.21 -12.84
C GLY A 59 17.60 -12.50 -12.06
N MET A 60 17.43 -11.20 -11.77
CA MET A 60 18.38 -10.45 -10.94
C MET A 60 18.29 -10.88 -9.49
N ARG A 61 19.38 -10.75 -8.76
CA ARG A 61 19.43 -11.00 -7.32
C ARG A 61 19.65 -9.69 -6.57
N GLN A 62 19.04 -9.57 -5.41
CA GLN A 62 19.17 -8.39 -4.57
C GLN A 62 20.64 -8.04 -4.29
N GLY A 63 21.02 -6.78 -4.55
CA GLY A 63 22.38 -6.28 -4.31
C GLY A 63 23.45 -6.78 -5.29
N LYS A 64 23.08 -7.54 -6.35
CA LYS A 64 24.02 -8.00 -7.39
C LYS A 64 23.64 -7.41 -8.75
N PRO A 65 24.34 -6.37 -9.23
CA PRO A 65 24.14 -5.83 -10.57
C PRO A 65 24.36 -6.93 -11.62
N ASN A 66 23.46 -6.98 -12.62
CA ASN A 66 23.58 -7.92 -13.74
C ASN A 66 23.45 -7.15 -15.06
N PRO A 67 24.56 -6.87 -15.76
CA PRO A 67 24.52 -6.15 -17.04
C PRO A 67 23.76 -6.92 -18.14
N PHE A 68 23.74 -8.25 -18.07
CA PHE A 68 22.96 -9.06 -19.02
C PHE A 68 21.45 -8.85 -18.87
N ALA A 69 20.97 -8.38 -17.71
CA ALA A 69 19.57 -8.02 -17.51
C ALA A 69 19.17 -6.84 -18.41
N LEU A 70 20.03 -5.84 -18.57
CA LEU A 70 19.80 -4.72 -19.49
C LEU A 70 19.75 -5.21 -20.93
N VAL A 71 20.71 -6.03 -21.37
CA VAL A 71 20.74 -6.59 -22.74
C VAL A 71 19.46 -7.38 -23.01
N ARG A 72 19.05 -8.25 -22.07
CA ARG A 72 17.82 -9.03 -22.20
C ARG A 72 16.58 -8.13 -22.26
N LEU A 73 16.49 -7.11 -21.42
CA LEU A 73 15.37 -6.17 -21.46
C LEU A 73 15.31 -5.43 -22.80
N VAL A 74 16.43 -4.94 -23.30
CA VAL A 74 16.54 -4.30 -24.63
C VAL A 74 16.09 -5.24 -25.76
N GLN A 75 16.50 -6.50 -25.72
CA GLN A 75 16.05 -7.50 -26.71
C GLN A 75 14.53 -7.69 -26.64
N TRP A 76 13.93 -7.82 -25.47
CA TRP A 76 12.49 -7.95 -25.33
C TRP A 76 11.75 -6.71 -25.80
N LEU A 77 12.22 -5.52 -25.46
CA LEU A 77 11.62 -4.28 -25.93
C LEU A 77 11.68 -4.13 -27.47
N LYS A 78 12.76 -4.59 -28.12
CA LYS A 78 12.86 -4.62 -29.59
C LYS A 78 11.89 -5.60 -30.22
N GLN A 79 11.63 -6.74 -29.56
CA GLN A 79 10.70 -7.76 -30.06
C GLN A 79 9.23 -7.35 -29.82
N ASP A 80 8.91 -6.88 -28.63
CA ASP A 80 7.54 -6.61 -28.22
C ASP A 80 7.02 -5.24 -28.65
N LYS A 81 7.93 -4.27 -28.85
CA LYS A 81 7.63 -2.87 -29.27
C LYS A 81 6.44 -2.28 -28.51
N PRO A 82 6.51 -2.16 -27.17
CA PRO A 82 5.38 -1.63 -26.41
C PRO A 82 5.11 -0.17 -26.78
N ASP A 83 3.83 0.20 -26.87
CA ASP A 83 3.40 1.58 -27.09
C ASP A 83 3.74 2.48 -25.88
N VAL A 84 3.72 1.91 -24.67
CA VAL A 84 4.04 2.59 -23.41
C VAL A 84 4.75 1.62 -22.46
N MET A 85 5.75 2.12 -21.74
CA MET A 85 6.37 1.41 -20.62
C MET A 85 6.10 2.15 -19.31
N GLN A 86 5.59 1.42 -18.30
CA GLN A 86 5.51 1.92 -16.92
C GLN A 86 6.49 1.16 -16.04
N THR A 87 7.33 1.90 -15.33
CA THR A 87 8.29 1.33 -14.38
C THR A 87 7.82 1.54 -12.95
N TRP A 88 8.12 0.60 -12.06
CA TRP A 88 7.67 0.59 -10.67
C TRP A 88 8.88 0.49 -9.74
N MET A 89 9.11 1.53 -8.92
CA MET A 89 10.22 1.67 -8.00
C MET A 89 11.56 2.05 -8.67
N TYR A 90 12.44 2.72 -7.94
CA TYR A 90 13.66 3.40 -8.45
C TYR A 90 14.57 2.54 -9.34
N HIS A 91 14.80 1.29 -8.97
CA HIS A 91 15.68 0.42 -9.75
C HIS A 91 15.08 0.07 -11.12
N ALA A 92 13.76 -0.12 -11.17
CA ALA A 92 13.04 -0.32 -12.41
C ALA A 92 12.98 0.98 -13.22
N ASP A 93 12.83 2.14 -12.56
CA ASP A 93 12.85 3.45 -13.20
C ASP A 93 14.18 3.67 -13.93
N LEU A 94 15.29 3.39 -13.23
CA LEU A 94 16.64 3.53 -13.80
C LEU A 94 16.88 2.55 -14.95
N LEU A 95 16.64 1.25 -14.72
CA LEU A 95 16.90 0.21 -15.73
C LEU A 95 16.02 0.37 -16.97
N GLY A 96 14.73 0.64 -16.77
CA GLY A 96 13.75 0.84 -17.82
C GLY A 96 14.07 2.07 -18.68
N SER A 97 14.43 3.19 -18.04
CA SER A 97 14.83 4.40 -18.74
C SER A 97 16.07 4.19 -19.59
N LEU A 98 17.06 3.49 -19.06
CA LEU A 98 18.27 3.17 -19.83
C LEU A 98 17.96 2.25 -21.02
N ALA A 99 17.13 1.23 -20.82
CA ALA A 99 16.74 0.30 -21.89
C ALA A 99 15.95 1.02 -23.00
N ALA A 100 14.98 1.86 -22.64
CA ALA A 100 14.20 2.63 -23.60
C ALA A 100 15.07 3.59 -24.43
N LYS A 101 16.04 4.25 -23.80
CA LYS A 101 16.96 5.15 -24.48
C LYS A 101 17.82 4.42 -25.51
N LEU A 102 18.18 3.16 -25.26
CA LEU A 102 19.02 2.36 -26.17
C LEU A 102 18.26 1.85 -27.44
N ILE A 103 16.92 1.85 -27.40
CA ILE A 103 16.13 1.36 -28.53
C ILE A 103 15.38 2.46 -29.29
N GLY A 104 15.41 3.70 -28.79
CA GLY A 104 14.66 4.85 -29.31
C GLY A 104 13.28 4.96 -28.66
N ASP A 105 12.95 6.11 -28.28
CA ASP A 105 11.77 6.76 -27.68
C ASP A 105 10.48 5.93 -27.44
N ILE A 106 10.56 4.92 -26.57
CA ILE A 106 9.33 4.38 -25.96
C ILE A 106 8.89 5.38 -24.87
N PRO A 107 7.64 5.86 -24.87
CA PRO A 107 7.11 6.68 -23.82
C PRO A 107 7.17 5.95 -22.47
N ILE A 108 7.75 6.61 -21.45
CA ILE A 108 7.92 6.05 -20.11
C ILE A 108 7.14 6.85 -19.08
N SER A 109 6.43 6.14 -18.20
CA SER A 109 5.93 6.63 -16.92
C SER A 109 6.65 5.92 -15.78
N TRP A 110 7.16 6.67 -14.80
CA TRP A 110 7.65 6.13 -13.53
C TRP A 110 6.52 6.00 -12.52
N ASN A 111 6.66 5.07 -11.57
CA ASN A 111 5.68 4.90 -10.51
C ASN A 111 6.38 4.80 -9.15
N ILE A 112 6.30 5.88 -8.39
CA ILE A 112 6.89 6.04 -7.06
C ILE A 112 5.90 5.52 -6.02
N ARG A 113 6.36 4.56 -5.19
CA ARG A 113 5.51 3.85 -4.23
C ARG A 113 6.00 3.97 -2.79
N HIS A 114 6.91 4.89 -2.52
CA HIS A 114 7.58 5.07 -1.24
C HIS A 114 7.64 6.56 -0.88
N SER A 115 7.53 6.90 0.40
CA SER A 115 7.59 8.30 0.88
C SER A 115 8.71 8.55 1.88
N ASP A 116 9.45 7.52 2.30
CA ASP A 116 10.52 7.69 3.28
C ASP A 116 11.83 7.15 2.74
N LEU A 117 12.79 8.04 2.64
CA LEU A 117 14.16 7.74 2.31
C LEU A 117 15.10 7.96 3.51
N SER A 118 14.58 8.40 4.67
CA SER A 118 15.37 8.75 5.86
C SER A 118 15.71 7.57 6.76
N GLY A 119 15.04 6.42 6.57
CA GLY A 119 15.22 5.24 7.42
C GLY A 119 16.64 4.66 7.34
N GLN A 120 17.24 4.33 8.49
CA GLN A 120 18.57 3.69 8.57
C GLN A 120 18.63 2.34 7.82
N GLU A 121 17.49 1.75 7.51
CA GLU A 121 17.37 0.49 6.77
C GLU A 121 17.32 0.67 5.24
N SER A 122 17.08 1.87 4.73
CA SER A 122 17.15 2.11 3.30
C SER A 122 18.62 2.07 2.90
N LYS A 123 18.98 0.96 2.24
CA LYS A 123 20.36 0.70 1.84
C LYS A 123 20.92 1.93 1.12
N ARG A 124 22.13 2.36 1.44
CA ARG A 124 22.84 3.50 0.81
C ARG A 124 22.67 3.50 -0.71
N LEU A 125 22.62 2.33 -1.32
CA LEU A 125 22.39 2.15 -2.75
C LEU A 125 20.99 2.64 -3.20
N THR A 126 19.95 2.45 -2.41
CA THR A 126 18.59 2.94 -2.73
C THR A 126 18.54 4.46 -2.71
N HIS A 127 19.20 5.11 -1.75
CA HIS A 127 19.31 6.57 -1.69
C HIS A 127 20.08 7.13 -2.89
N LEU A 128 21.20 6.51 -3.23
CA LEU A 128 22.00 6.91 -4.40
C LEU A 128 21.18 6.75 -5.69
N THR A 129 20.44 5.63 -5.81
CA THR A 129 19.57 5.38 -6.97
C THR A 129 18.45 6.41 -7.05
N ALA A 130 17.77 6.73 -5.93
CA ALA A 130 16.72 7.74 -5.89
C ALA A 130 17.26 9.14 -6.24
N GLY A 131 18.43 9.52 -5.71
CA GLY A 131 19.08 10.80 -6.05
C GLY A 131 19.52 10.87 -7.52
N PHE A 132 19.95 9.75 -8.10
CA PHE A 132 20.24 9.69 -9.52
C PHE A 132 18.97 9.77 -10.37
N CYS A 133 17.92 9.06 -10.00
CA CYS A 133 16.60 9.17 -10.62
C CYS A 133 16.05 10.60 -10.54
N ALA A 134 16.27 11.33 -9.44
CA ALA A 134 15.87 12.73 -9.34
C ALA A 134 16.45 13.57 -10.48
N LYS A 135 17.75 13.43 -10.77
CA LYS A 135 18.40 14.12 -11.90
C LYS A 135 17.86 13.65 -13.25
N LEU A 136 17.66 12.35 -13.43
CA LEU A 136 17.13 11.77 -14.68
C LEU A 136 15.66 12.13 -14.92
N SER A 137 14.89 12.43 -13.89
CA SER A 137 13.45 12.70 -13.98
C SER A 137 13.09 13.82 -14.95
N ARG A 138 14.02 14.76 -15.17
CA ARG A 138 13.83 15.89 -16.10
C ARG A 138 13.76 15.44 -17.56
N TRP A 139 14.43 14.34 -17.92
CA TRP A 139 14.58 13.91 -19.32
C TRP A 139 13.98 12.54 -19.61
N ALA A 140 14.08 11.58 -18.68
CA ALA A 140 13.73 10.20 -18.98
C ALA A 140 12.21 9.94 -18.98
N PRO A 141 11.42 10.20 -17.92
CA PRO A 141 9.99 9.96 -17.95
C PRO A 141 9.20 11.13 -18.54
N GLN A 142 8.10 10.84 -19.21
CA GLN A 142 7.11 11.84 -19.58
C GLN A 142 6.18 12.17 -18.41
N ARG A 143 5.88 11.17 -17.55
CA ARG A 143 5.08 11.32 -16.34
C ARG A 143 5.70 10.54 -15.18
N ILE A 144 5.44 11.02 -13.97
CA ILE A 144 5.86 10.40 -12.71
C ILE A 144 4.61 10.23 -11.84
N VAL A 145 4.14 9.01 -11.71
CA VAL A 145 3.03 8.68 -10.82
C VAL A 145 3.55 8.57 -9.38
N CYS A 146 2.96 9.33 -8.47
CA CYS A 146 3.15 9.19 -7.03
C CYS A 146 1.92 8.53 -6.42
N CYS A 147 2.11 7.55 -5.53
CA CYS A 147 0.97 6.87 -4.90
C CYS A 147 0.29 7.69 -3.80
N SER A 148 0.85 8.84 -3.43
CA SER A 148 0.39 9.69 -2.33
C SER A 148 0.91 11.12 -2.49
N GLU A 149 0.27 12.07 -1.83
CA GLU A 149 0.75 13.45 -1.76
C GLU A 149 2.07 13.54 -0.96
N SER A 150 2.21 12.74 0.09
CA SER A 150 3.47 12.64 0.84
C SER A 150 4.61 12.13 -0.05
N ALA A 151 4.38 11.13 -0.88
CA ALA A 151 5.39 10.65 -1.83
C ALA A 151 5.75 11.74 -2.84
N ARG A 152 4.78 12.50 -3.36
CA ARG A 152 5.02 13.65 -4.26
C ARG A 152 5.88 14.71 -3.58
N THR A 153 5.53 15.11 -2.36
CA THR A 153 6.24 16.14 -1.60
C THR A 153 7.69 15.74 -1.31
N VAL A 154 7.91 14.52 -0.83
CA VAL A 154 9.26 14.01 -0.52
C VAL A 154 10.13 13.96 -1.78
N HIS A 155 9.60 13.49 -2.91
CA HIS A 155 10.38 13.39 -4.15
C HIS A 155 10.58 14.74 -4.83
N ALA A 156 9.63 15.68 -4.70
CA ALA A 156 9.82 17.07 -5.10
C ALA A 156 11.01 17.71 -4.34
N ALA A 157 11.08 17.50 -3.02
CA ALA A 157 12.18 17.98 -2.19
C ALA A 157 13.54 17.33 -2.56
N LEU A 158 13.54 16.10 -3.11
CA LEU A 158 14.73 15.44 -3.64
C LEU A 158 15.16 15.94 -5.02
N GLY A 159 14.40 16.85 -5.65
CA GLY A 159 14.72 17.44 -6.93
C GLY A 159 14.16 16.69 -8.16
N TYR A 160 13.16 15.83 -7.98
CA TYR A 160 12.41 15.26 -9.11
C TYR A 160 11.63 16.35 -9.85
N ALA A 161 11.38 16.15 -11.14
CA ALA A 161 10.66 17.06 -12.03
C ALA A 161 9.17 17.16 -11.62
N VAL A 162 8.82 18.17 -10.83
CA VAL A 162 7.49 18.34 -10.20
C VAL A 162 6.39 18.49 -11.25
N GLU A 163 6.68 19.16 -12.36
CA GLU A 163 5.78 19.39 -13.49
C GLU A 163 5.33 18.11 -14.20
N LYS A 164 6.07 17.01 -13.99
CA LYS A 164 5.72 15.67 -14.53
C LYS A 164 5.00 14.79 -13.53
N MET A 165 4.91 15.22 -12.26
CA MET A 165 4.32 14.42 -11.20
C MET A 165 2.80 14.50 -11.21
N VAL A 166 2.17 13.33 -11.13
CA VAL A 166 0.72 13.16 -10.94
C VAL A 166 0.49 12.21 -9.76
N VAL A 167 -0.52 12.50 -8.93
CA VAL A 167 -0.87 11.59 -7.83
C VAL A 167 -1.99 10.68 -8.29
N ILE A 168 -1.71 9.37 -8.33
CA ILE A 168 -2.70 8.32 -8.52
C ILE A 168 -2.61 7.36 -7.32
N PRO A 169 -3.53 7.45 -6.37
CA PRO A 169 -3.49 6.63 -5.15
C PRO A 169 -3.75 5.16 -5.44
N ASN A 170 -3.68 4.34 -4.38
CA ASN A 170 -4.05 2.94 -4.47
C ASN A 170 -5.57 2.79 -4.61
N GLY A 171 -5.98 1.80 -5.42
CA GLY A 171 -7.37 1.40 -5.56
C GLY A 171 -7.71 0.16 -4.75
N TYR A 172 -8.98 0.08 -4.28
CA TYR A 172 -9.46 -1.03 -3.49
C TYR A 172 -10.68 -1.69 -4.12
N ASP A 173 -10.70 -3.01 -4.06
CA ASP A 173 -11.84 -3.82 -4.50
C ASP A 173 -12.86 -3.89 -3.34
N LEU A 174 -13.96 -3.16 -3.50
CA LEU A 174 -15.00 -3.01 -2.50
C LEU A 174 -15.93 -4.24 -2.39
N GLU A 175 -15.80 -5.21 -3.30
CA GLU A 175 -16.43 -6.51 -3.20
C GLU A 175 -15.62 -7.46 -2.32
N THR A 176 -14.30 -7.38 -2.41
CA THR A 176 -13.38 -8.15 -1.56
C THR A 176 -13.34 -7.58 -0.14
N PHE A 177 -13.18 -6.27 -0.01
CA PHE A 177 -13.19 -5.56 1.28
C PHE A 177 -14.56 -4.93 1.50
N ARG A 178 -15.38 -5.57 2.32
CA ARG A 178 -16.76 -5.12 2.61
C ARG A 178 -17.17 -5.46 4.03
N PRO A 179 -18.19 -4.80 4.58
CA PRO A 179 -18.83 -5.24 5.80
C PRO A 179 -19.33 -6.67 5.62
N ASP A 180 -19.03 -7.55 6.57
CA ASP A 180 -19.41 -8.96 6.53
C ASP A 180 -19.69 -9.46 7.96
N SER A 181 -20.99 -9.53 8.30
CA SER A 181 -21.43 -9.97 9.62
C SER A 181 -21.16 -11.45 9.87
N ALA A 182 -21.21 -12.28 8.83
CA ALA A 182 -20.93 -13.70 8.95
C ALA A 182 -19.44 -13.94 9.22
N ALA A 183 -18.56 -13.21 8.51
CA ALA A 183 -17.13 -13.24 8.77
C ALA A 183 -16.79 -12.71 10.17
N ARG A 184 -17.45 -11.62 10.61
CA ARG A 184 -17.31 -11.09 11.97
C ARG A 184 -17.61 -12.14 13.03
N HIS A 185 -18.74 -12.81 12.91
CA HIS A 185 -19.14 -13.86 13.85
C HIS A 185 -18.13 -15.02 13.84
N ALA A 186 -17.77 -15.54 12.66
CA ALA A 186 -16.87 -16.67 12.53
C ALA A 186 -15.47 -16.39 13.09
N ILE A 187 -14.91 -15.20 12.85
CA ILE A 187 -13.58 -14.80 13.42
C ILE A 187 -13.65 -14.66 14.94
N ARG A 188 -14.76 -14.12 15.48
CA ARG A 188 -14.93 -14.00 16.94
C ARG A 188 -15.07 -15.38 17.61
N GLU A 189 -15.79 -16.29 16.99
CA GLU A 189 -15.90 -17.68 17.44
C GLU A 189 -14.53 -18.40 17.40
N GLU A 190 -13.79 -18.28 16.27
CA GLU A 190 -12.43 -18.83 16.11
C GLU A 190 -11.51 -18.39 17.24
N LEU A 191 -11.55 -17.10 17.59
CA LEU A 191 -10.66 -16.48 18.58
C LEU A 191 -11.26 -16.49 20.00
N LYS A 192 -12.44 -17.07 20.20
CA LYS A 192 -13.17 -17.11 21.48
C LYS A 192 -13.42 -15.71 22.07
N ILE A 193 -13.69 -14.75 21.20
CA ILE A 193 -13.98 -13.35 21.57
C ILE A 193 -15.49 -13.22 21.82
N PRO A 194 -15.94 -12.74 22.99
CA PRO A 194 -17.36 -12.45 23.23
C PRO A 194 -17.92 -11.46 22.21
N GLU A 195 -19.17 -11.66 21.77
CA GLU A 195 -19.83 -10.76 20.81
C GLU A 195 -19.88 -9.30 21.27
N SER A 196 -20.03 -9.07 22.57
CA SER A 196 -20.08 -7.73 23.17
C SER A 196 -18.69 -7.09 23.39
N ALA A 197 -17.60 -7.85 23.24
CA ALA A 197 -16.26 -7.32 23.49
C ALA A 197 -15.80 -6.46 22.31
N PRO A 198 -15.34 -5.21 22.52
CA PRO A 198 -14.75 -4.42 21.45
C PRO A 198 -13.46 -5.06 20.93
N VAL A 199 -13.26 -5.04 19.62
CA VAL A 199 -12.05 -5.56 18.96
C VAL A 199 -11.30 -4.42 18.29
N ILE A 200 -10.03 -4.25 18.68
CA ILE A 200 -9.10 -3.29 18.08
C ILE A 200 -8.02 -4.07 17.34
N GLY A 201 -7.94 -3.90 16.02
CA GLY A 201 -7.03 -4.66 15.17
C GLY A 201 -5.92 -3.83 14.55
N LEU A 202 -4.72 -4.39 14.47
CA LEU A 202 -3.59 -3.89 13.71
C LEU A 202 -3.14 -4.97 12.72
N VAL A 203 -3.14 -4.64 11.44
CA VAL A 203 -2.65 -5.51 10.38
C VAL A 203 -1.38 -4.92 9.77
N GLY A 204 -0.27 -5.64 9.88
CA GLY A 204 1.01 -5.21 9.34
C GLY A 204 2.13 -6.17 9.74
N ARG A 205 3.18 -6.26 8.91
CA ARG A 205 4.37 -7.07 9.27
C ARG A 205 5.03 -6.55 10.55
N PHE A 206 5.76 -7.42 11.24
CA PHE A 206 6.59 -6.99 12.36
C PHE A 206 7.79 -6.20 11.83
N ASP A 207 7.75 -4.89 12.00
CA ASP A 207 8.70 -3.94 11.43
C ASP A 207 8.74 -2.70 12.31
N PRO A 208 9.91 -2.09 12.57
CA PRO A 208 10.03 -0.84 13.35
C PRO A 208 9.11 0.28 12.84
N GLN A 209 8.87 0.34 11.53
CA GLN A 209 7.95 1.29 10.91
C GLN A 209 6.55 1.19 11.48
N LYS A 210 6.02 -0.03 11.72
CA LYS A 210 4.65 -0.28 12.18
C LYS A 210 4.44 -0.01 13.67
N ASP A 211 5.53 0.09 14.43
CA ASP A 211 5.56 0.45 15.85
C ASP A 211 4.53 -0.30 16.72
N HIS A 212 4.59 -1.64 16.65
CA HIS A 212 3.75 -2.52 17.46
C HIS A 212 3.90 -2.25 18.96
N ARG A 213 5.07 -1.72 19.37
CA ARG A 213 5.32 -1.36 20.78
C ARG A 213 4.41 -0.22 21.25
N THR A 214 4.22 0.83 20.43
CA THR A 214 3.27 1.92 20.71
C THR A 214 1.83 1.39 20.77
N PHE A 215 1.42 0.51 19.83
CA PHE A 215 0.11 -0.14 19.87
C PHE A 215 -0.11 -0.91 21.19
N LEU A 216 0.82 -1.76 21.59
CA LEU A 216 0.71 -2.57 22.80
C LEU A 216 0.72 -1.73 24.09
N LYS A 217 1.51 -0.66 24.14
CA LYS A 217 1.45 0.30 25.25
C LYS A 217 0.08 1.00 25.35
N ALA A 218 -0.49 1.40 24.21
CA ALA A 218 -1.84 1.99 24.16
C ALA A 218 -2.90 0.97 24.60
N ALA A 219 -2.76 -0.29 24.16
CA ALA A 219 -3.62 -1.39 24.57
C ALA A 219 -3.58 -1.62 26.09
N SER A 220 -2.38 -1.60 26.69
CA SER A 220 -2.20 -1.69 28.14
C SER A 220 -2.90 -0.55 28.88
N LEU A 221 -2.80 0.69 28.37
CA LEU A 221 -3.48 1.85 28.96
C LEU A 221 -5.01 1.70 28.91
N LEU A 222 -5.55 1.24 27.77
CA LEU A 222 -6.99 1.02 27.61
C LEU A 222 -7.49 -0.17 28.46
N HIS A 223 -6.68 -1.23 28.58
CA HIS A 223 -7.03 -2.40 29.39
C HIS A 223 -7.26 -2.07 30.87
N ARG A 224 -6.49 -1.14 31.43
CA ARG A 224 -6.64 -0.67 32.82
C ARG A 224 -8.03 -0.07 33.08
N ASP A 225 -8.71 0.44 32.06
CA ASP A 225 -10.07 1.00 32.16
C ASP A 225 -11.16 -0.10 32.25
N LYS A 226 -10.78 -1.38 32.28
CA LYS A 226 -11.68 -2.55 32.42
C LYS A 226 -12.78 -2.64 31.34
N ARG A 227 -12.53 -2.10 30.14
CA ARG A 227 -13.52 -2.06 29.02
C ARG A 227 -13.71 -3.40 28.28
N GLY A 228 -13.00 -4.43 28.68
CA GLY A 228 -13.12 -5.75 28.04
C GLY A 228 -12.61 -5.85 26.61
N ALA A 229 -11.92 -4.82 26.11
CA ALA A 229 -11.42 -4.79 24.74
C ALA A 229 -10.45 -5.94 24.43
N GLN A 230 -10.55 -6.46 23.21
CA GLN A 230 -9.66 -7.48 22.65
C GLN A 230 -8.77 -6.83 21.60
N PHE A 231 -7.54 -7.30 21.48
CA PHE A 231 -6.54 -6.75 20.58
C PHE A 231 -6.08 -7.83 19.61
N ILE A 232 -6.10 -7.54 18.31
CA ILE A 232 -5.67 -8.47 17.28
C ILE A 232 -4.46 -7.89 16.55
N LEU A 233 -3.37 -8.65 16.51
CA LEU A 233 -2.18 -8.38 15.71
C LEU A 233 -2.07 -9.45 14.62
N CYS A 234 -1.95 -9.02 13.35
CA CYS A 234 -1.86 -9.91 12.20
C CYS A 234 -0.83 -9.41 11.19
N GLY A 235 0.03 -10.30 10.71
CA GLY A 235 1.02 -9.99 9.67
C GLY A 235 2.21 -10.92 9.69
N GLU A 236 3.14 -10.67 8.79
CA GLU A 236 4.40 -11.41 8.72
C GLU A 236 5.21 -11.17 10.00
N ASP A 237 5.81 -12.23 10.55
CA ASP A 237 6.54 -12.25 11.81
C ASP A 237 5.74 -11.82 13.07
N ILE A 238 4.42 -11.69 12.95
CA ILE A 238 3.49 -11.51 14.07
C ILE A 238 3.10 -12.88 14.61
N VAL A 239 4.05 -13.58 15.19
CA VAL A 239 3.90 -14.98 15.61
C VAL A 239 4.37 -15.19 17.05
N PRO A 240 3.85 -16.20 17.77
CA PRO A 240 4.26 -16.50 19.14
C PRO A 240 5.77 -16.80 19.29
N GLN A 241 6.44 -17.21 18.22
CA GLN A 241 7.87 -17.47 18.18
C GLN A 241 8.72 -16.18 18.14
N ASN A 242 8.12 -15.03 17.84
CA ASN A 242 8.81 -13.75 17.89
C ASN A 242 8.99 -13.28 19.34
N GLY A 243 10.14 -13.60 19.93
CA GLY A 243 10.42 -13.30 21.34
C GLY A 243 10.36 -11.81 21.69
N THR A 244 10.73 -10.92 20.75
CA THR A 244 10.63 -9.46 20.96
C THR A 244 9.18 -9.02 21.06
N LEU A 245 8.33 -9.46 20.13
CA LEU A 245 6.90 -9.15 20.15
C LEU A 245 6.24 -9.69 21.43
N MET A 246 6.50 -10.96 21.75
CA MET A 246 5.91 -11.61 22.92
C MET A 246 6.39 -10.99 24.24
N GLY A 247 7.64 -10.52 24.29
CA GLY A 247 8.13 -9.72 25.41
C GLY A 247 7.29 -8.43 25.61
N TRP A 248 6.98 -7.71 24.55
CA TRP A 248 6.13 -6.51 24.62
C TRP A 248 4.67 -6.84 24.96
N VAL A 249 4.13 -7.97 24.48
CA VAL A 249 2.79 -8.45 24.87
C VAL A 249 2.76 -8.75 26.37
N GLY A 250 3.80 -9.39 26.91
CA GLY A 250 3.95 -9.65 28.35
C GLY A 250 4.05 -8.36 29.16
N GLU A 251 4.88 -7.39 28.75
CA GLU A 251 4.99 -6.06 29.37
C GLU A 251 3.64 -5.32 29.40
N ALA A 252 2.82 -5.47 28.35
CA ALA A 252 1.50 -4.84 28.26
C ALA A 252 0.46 -5.46 29.21
N ASN A 253 0.73 -6.64 29.75
CA ASN A 253 -0.13 -7.38 30.69
C ASN A 253 -1.58 -7.58 30.20
N LEU A 254 -1.73 -7.95 28.91
CA LEU A 254 -3.03 -8.11 28.27
C LEU A 254 -3.63 -9.52 28.46
N GLY A 255 -2.81 -10.49 28.83
CA GLY A 255 -3.23 -11.90 28.97
C GLY A 255 -3.85 -12.44 27.68
N ASP A 256 -4.99 -13.13 27.81
CA ASP A 256 -5.71 -13.74 26.68
C ASP A 256 -6.42 -12.72 25.79
N ARG A 257 -6.27 -11.44 26.06
CA ARG A 257 -6.91 -10.36 25.27
C ARG A 257 -6.08 -9.89 24.07
N CYS A 258 -4.87 -10.40 23.90
CA CYS A 258 -4.01 -10.09 22.75
C CYS A 258 -3.83 -11.33 21.88
N HIS A 259 -4.44 -11.30 20.71
CA HIS A 259 -4.41 -12.39 19.74
C HIS A 259 -3.31 -12.12 18.70
N VAL A 260 -2.29 -12.97 18.66
CA VAL A 260 -1.15 -12.89 17.73
C VAL A 260 -1.33 -13.96 16.65
N LEU A 261 -1.73 -13.56 15.43
CA LEU A 261 -2.30 -14.47 14.43
C LEU A 261 -1.34 -14.90 13.31
N GLY A 262 -0.16 -14.30 13.24
CA GLY A 262 0.71 -14.53 12.08
C GLY A 262 0.16 -13.91 10.80
N ARG A 263 0.72 -14.34 9.68
CA ARG A 263 0.23 -13.97 8.35
C ARG A 263 -1.05 -14.73 8.04
N ARG A 264 -2.09 -14.01 7.60
CA ARG A 264 -3.36 -14.58 7.14
C ARG A 264 -3.62 -14.20 5.69
N GLU A 265 -4.34 -15.06 4.98
CA GLU A 265 -4.79 -14.78 3.60
C GLU A 265 -6.21 -14.23 3.56
N ASP A 266 -6.98 -14.42 4.62
CA ASP A 266 -8.36 -13.95 4.77
C ASP A 266 -8.46 -12.59 5.50
N VAL A 267 -7.50 -11.71 5.27
CA VAL A 267 -7.45 -10.35 5.87
C VAL A 267 -8.77 -9.58 5.72
N PRO A 268 -9.51 -9.63 4.60
CA PRO A 268 -10.80 -8.97 4.48
C PRO A 268 -11.82 -9.45 5.54
N ARG A 269 -11.88 -10.76 5.80
CA ARG A 269 -12.75 -11.34 6.83
C ARG A 269 -12.31 -10.92 8.23
N LEU A 270 -10.99 -10.92 8.47
CA LEU A 270 -10.42 -10.49 9.74
C LEU A 270 -10.77 -9.03 10.02
N MET A 271 -10.61 -8.13 9.04
CA MET A 271 -10.93 -6.71 9.19
C MET A 271 -12.41 -6.47 9.46
N ALA A 272 -13.32 -7.24 8.84
CA ALA A 272 -14.75 -7.13 9.11
C ALA A 272 -15.11 -7.48 10.58
N ALA A 273 -14.23 -8.17 11.31
CA ALA A 273 -14.41 -8.48 12.72
C ALA A 273 -14.00 -7.34 13.67
N PHE A 274 -13.31 -6.32 13.21
CA PHE A 274 -12.85 -5.20 14.04
C PHE A 274 -13.98 -4.20 14.34
N ASP A 275 -13.91 -3.57 15.50
CA ASP A 275 -14.69 -2.39 15.84
C ASP A 275 -13.89 -1.11 15.62
N ILE A 276 -12.56 -1.21 15.70
CA ILE A 276 -11.61 -0.14 15.40
C ILE A 276 -10.41 -0.76 14.70
N ALA A 277 -10.00 -0.19 13.57
CA ALA A 277 -8.71 -0.49 12.98
C ALA A 277 -7.68 0.55 13.40
N ALA A 278 -6.49 0.09 13.75
CA ALA A 278 -5.41 0.94 14.20
C ALA A 278 -4.22 0.93 13.22
N LEU A 279 -3.68 2.11 12.96
CA LEU A 279 -2.36 2.30 12.38
C LEU A 279 -1.48 3.00 13.41
N SER A 280 -0.43 2.32 13.89
CA SER A 280 0.51 2.88 14.87
C SER A 280 1.85 3.26 14.26
N SER A 281 1.97 3.27 12.95
CA SER A 281 3.24 3.52 12.24
C SER A 281 3.92 4.79 12.73
N SER A 282 5.23 4.71 12.92
CA SER A 282 6.03 5.84 13.43
C SER A 282 6.74 6.64 12.34
N PHE A 283 6.86 6.08 11.13
CA PHE A 283 7.49 6.70 9.94
C PHE A 283 7.19 5.87 8.68
N GLY A 284 7.58 6.39 7.50
CA GLY A 284 7.76 5.59 6.27
C GLY A 284 6.50 5.15 5.53
N GLU A 285 5.31 5.55 5.95
CA GLU A 285 4.11 5.30 5.17
C GLU A 285 4.02 6.29 3.99
N ALA A 286 3.77 5.77 2.79
CA ALA A 286 3.35 6.59 1.68
C ALA A 286 1.82 6.64 1.64
N PHE A 287 1.22 5.48 1.36
CA PHE A 287 -0.22 5.27 1.34
C PHE A 287 -0.53 3.98 2.10
N PRO A 288 -0.88 4.04 3.39
CA PRO A 288 -1.09 2.84 4.22
C PRO A 288 -2.34 2.08 3.78
N ASN A 289 -2.15 1.03 2.98
CA ASN A 289 -3.24 0.22 2.41
C ASN A 289 -4.24 -0.28 3.46
N VAL A 290 -3.73 -0.73 4.60
CA VAL A 290 -4.54 -1.33 5.67
C VAL A 290 -5.63 -0.39 6.19
N VAL A 291 -5.41 0.92 6.12
CA VAL A 291 -6.39 1.94 6.52
C VAL A 291 -7.57 1.93 5.55
N SER A 292 -7.31 2.07 4.25
CA SER A 292 -8.38 2.04 3.24
C SER A 292 -9.08 0.67 3.17
N GLU A 293 -8.35 -0.43 3.40
CA GLU A 293 -8.90 -1.78 3.46
C GLU A 293 -9.87 -1.94 4.64
N ALA A 294 -9.52 -1.45 5.83
CA ALA A 294 -10.40 -1.45 7.00
C ALA A 294 -11.62 -0.53 6.79
N MET A 295 -11.40 0.69 6.29
CA MET A 295 -12.49 1.61 5.94
C MET A 295 -13.44 0.99 4.91
N SER A 296 -12.94 0.25 3.94
CA SER A 296 -13.76 -0.50 2.96
C SER A 296 -14.66 -1.54 3.64
N CYS A 297 -14.21 -2.13 4.74
CA CYS A 297 -15.01 -3.03 5.58
C CYS A 297 -15.98 -2.29 6.50
N GLY A 298 -16.09 -0.98 6.41
CA GLY A 298 -16.96 -0.17 7.29
C GLY A 298 -16.43 -0.04 8.71
N VAL A 299 -15.11 -0.16 8.90
CA VAL A 299 -14.45 -0.08 10.21
C VAL A 299 -13.83 1.31 10.40
N PRO A 300 -14.22 2.06 11.45
CA PRO A 300 -13.58 3.32 11.75
C PRO A 300 -12.11 3.13 12.14
N CYS A 301 -11.26 4.06 11.71
CA CYS A 301 -9.82 3.96 11.90
C CYS A 301 -9.29 5.01 12.89
N VAL A 302 -8.31 4.60 13.68
CA VAL A 302 -7.42 5.51 14.43
C VAL A 302 -6.02 5.35 13.86
N VAL A 303 -5.47 6.44 13.35
CA VAL A 303 -4.21 6.41 12.63
C VAL A 303 -3.20 7.41 13.20
N THR A 304 -1.93 7.05 13.15
CA THR A 304 -0.85 8.02 13.38
C THR A 304 -0.70 8.93 12.17
N ASP A 305 -0.31 10.19 12.39
CA ASP A 305 -0.07 11.20 11.35
C ASP A 305 1.25 10.92 10.62
N VAL A 306 1.23 9.91 9.75
CA VAL A 306 2.38 9.48 8.96
C VAL A 306 1.94 9.23 7.51
N GLY A 307 2.66 9.81 6.56
CA GLY A 307 2.31 9.72 5.15
C GLY A 307 0.94 10.33 4.86
N ASP A 308 0.16 9.68 4.02
CA ASP A 308 -1.20 10.14 3.71
C ASP A 308 -2.28 9.55 4.64
N ALA A 309 -1.92 8.97 5.80
CA ALA A 309 -2.91 8.37 6.70
C ALA A 309 -4.01 9.34 7.11
N ALA A 310 -3.65 10.59 7.48
CA ALA A 310 -4.60 11.64 7.81
C ALA A 310 -5.50 12.02 6.62
N LEU A 311 -4.94 12.11 5.41
CA LEU A 311 -5.71 12.39 4.18
C LEU A 311 -6.67 11.25 3.84
N ILE A 312 -6.30 10.00 4.10
CA ILE A 312 -7.13 8.83 3.84
C ILE A 312 -8.35 8.84 4.75
N VAL A 313 -8.15 8.95 6.06
CA VAL A 313 -9.28 8.91 7.02
C VAL A 313 -10.13 10.17 6.96
N GLY A 314 -9.53 11.35 6.73
CA GLY A 314 -10.24 12.62 6.74
C GLY A 314 -11.06 12.80 8.01
N GLU A 315 -12.33 13.19 7.89
CA GLU A 315 -13.26 13.37 9.01
C GLU A 315 -13.89 12.06 9.50
N THR A 316 -13.62 10.93 8.82
CA THR A 316 -14.23 9.63 9.12
C THR A 316 -13.39 8.73 10.03
N GLY A 317 -12.32 9.27 10.61
CA GLY A 317 -11.42 8.59 11.54
C GLY A 317 -10.76 9.59 12.49
N LEU A 318 -9.88 9.08 13.34
CA LEU A 318 -9.12 9.91 14.27
C LEU A 318 -7.63 9.83 13.95
N VAL A 319 -6.98 10.99 14.01
CA VAL A 319 -5.53 11.13 13.77
C VAL A 319 -4.83 11.49 15.07
N VAL A 320 -3.71 10.81 15.35
CA VAL A 320 -2.92 11.02 16.56
C VAL A 320 -1.43 11.18 16.21
N PRO A 321 -0.63 11.82 17.06
CA PRO A 321 0.82 11.86 16.85
C PRO A 321 1.45 10.46 16.83
N PRO A 322 2.49 10.23 16.00
CA PRO A 322 3.24 8.99 16.06
C PRO A 322 4.01 8.85 17.38
N ARG A 323 4.26 7.61 17.82
CA ARG A 323 4.98 7.28 19.06
C ARG A 323 4.32 7.81 20.33
N ASP A 324 3.02 8.10 20.31
CA ASP A 324 2.25 8.54 21.46
C ASP A 324 1.17 7.51 21.84
N PRO A 325 1.49 6.55 22.71
CA PRO A 325 0.52 5.54 23.15
C PRO A 325 -0.64 6.12 23.97
N ALA A 326 -0.44 7.26 24.63
CA ALA A 326 -1.52 7.90 25.41
C ALA A 326 -2.56 8.54 24.48
N ALA A 327 -2.12 9.26 23.45
CA ALA A 327 -3.00 9.81 22.42
C ALA A 327 -3.76 8.70 21.69
N LEU A 328 -3.08 7.59 21.34
CA LEU A 328 -3.68 6.44 20.66
C LEU A 328 -4.75 5.78 21.54
N ALA A 329 -4.46 5.51 22.82
CA ALA A 329 -5.42 4.97 23.77
C ALA A 329 -6.61 5.91 23.99
N SER A 330 -6.38 7.22 24.06
CA SER A 330 -7.42 8.24 24.21
C SER A 330 -8.36 8.27 23.00
N ALA A 331 -7.81 8.17 21.78
CA ALA A 331 -8.59 8.11 20.55
C ALA A 331 -9.46 6.84 20.49
N TRP A 332 -8.91 5.66 20.86
CA TRP A 332 -9.70 4.45 20.96
C TRP A 332 -10.82 4.58 21.99
N ARG A 333 -10.53 5.18 23.17
CA ARG A 333 -11.50 5.43 24.21
C ARG A 333 -12.66 6.28 23.71
N ARG A 334 -12.35 7.36 22.97
CA ARG A 334 -13.34 8.24 22.35
C ARG A 334 -14.26 7.49 21.40
N LEU A 335 -13.75 6.57 20.58
CA LEU A 335 -14.58 5.75 19.68
C LEU A 335 -15.41 4.72 20.45
N LEU A 336 -14.86 4.12 21.50
CA LEU A 336 -15.57 3.14 22.34
C LEU A 336 -16.64 3.77 23.23
N ASP A 337 -16.55 5.06 23.54
CA ASP A 337 -17.55 5.83 24.28
C ASP A 337 -18.77 6.23 23.42
N MET A 338 -18.63 6.16 22.09
CA MET A 338 -19.76 6.32 21.19
C MET A 338 -20.71 5.12 21.34
N ASP A 339 -22.00 5.39 21.26
CA ASP A 339 -22.96 4.28 21.10
C ASP A 339 -22.71 3.50 19.79
N ASP A 340 -23.19 2.27 19.74
CA ASP A 340 -22.96 1.36 18.61
C ASP A 340 -23.52 1.88 17.28
N HIS A 341 -24.60 2.66 17.32
CA HIS A 341 -25.18 3.25 16.12
C HIS A 341 -24.24 4.33 15.56
N THR A 342 -23.82 5.28 16.39
CA THR A 342 -22.91 6.38 16.01
C THR A 342 -21.58 5.84 15.48
N ARG A 343 -21.01 4.84 16.15
CA ARG A 343 -19.75 4.22 15.70
C ARG A 343 -19.92 3.50 14.34
N ARG A 344 -21.04 2.81 14.11
CA ARG A 344 -21.36 2.20 12.81
C ARG A 344 -21.56 3.25 11.72
N GLN A 345 -22.23 4.37 12.00
CA GLN A 345 -22.39 5.46 11.04
C GLN A 345 -21.04 6.04 10.63
N LEU A 346 -20.09 6.20 11.56
CA LEU A 346 -18.73 6.63 11.27
C LEU A 346 -18.02 5.62 10.34
N GLY A 347 -18.17 4.32 10.59
CA GLY A 347 -17.61 3.26 9.73
C GLY A 347 -18.22 3.26 8.32
N LEU A 348 -19.54 3.48 8.20
CA LEU A 348 -20.19 3.62 6.90
C LEU A 348 -19.72 4.86 6.14
N ALA A 349 -19.55 5.98 6.83
CA ALA A 349 -18.97 7.20 6.24
C ALA A 349 -17.52 6.97 5.79
N ALA A 350 -16.73 6.19 6.54
CA ALA A 350 -15.40 5.79 6.14
C ALA A 350 -15.40 4.95 4.86
N ARG A 351 -16.32 3.97 4.75
CA ARG A 351 -16.50 3.20 3.52
C ARG A 351 -16.92 4.06 2.34
N GLN A 352 -17.87 4.97 2.55
CA GLN A 352 -18.32 5.90 1.50
C GLN A 352 -17.16 6.74 0.96
N ARG A 353 -16.29 7.25 1.85
CA ARG A 353 -15.10 7.99 1.46
C ARG A 353 -14.15 7.17 0.58
N VAL A 354 -13.92 5.88 0.90
CA VAL A 354 -13.10 5.01 0.05
C VAL A 354 -13.79 4.76 -1.28
N THR A 355 -15.10 4.56 -1.29
CA THR A 355 -15.90 4.38 -2.52
C THR A 355 -15.74 5.57 -3.48
N GLU A 356 -15.76 6.78 -2.95
CA GLU A 356 -15.68 8.01 -3.75
C GLU A 356 -14.26 8.34 -4.23
N ARG A 357 -13.24 7.99 -3.44
CA ARG A 357 -11.87 8.47 -3.68
C ARG A 357 -10.90 7.40 -4.14
N TYR A 358 -11.13 6.14 -3.76
CA TYR A 358 -10.16 5.05 -3.87
C TYR A 358 -10.76 3.76 -4.44
N ASN A 359 -11.92 3.85 -5.08
CA ASN A 359 -12.55 2.71 -5.77
C ASN A 359 -11.65 2.21 -6.91
N LEU A 360 -11.40 0.92 -6.97
CA LEU A 360 -10.44 0.33 -7.91
C LEU A 360 -10.75 0.63 -9.39
N PRO A 361 -11.99 0.53 -9.88
CA PRO A 361 -12.32 0.89 -11.26
C PRO A 361 -11.92 2.33 -11.63
N ASP A 362 -12.18 3.29 -10.72
CA ASP A 362 -11.87 4.70 -10.99
C ASP A 362 -10.36 4.95 -11.01
N ILE A 363 -9.62 4.30 -10.10
CA ILE A 363 -8.16 4.37 -10.09
C ILE A 363 -7.57 3.74 -11.36
N VAL A 364 -8.09 2.58 -11.78
CA VAL A 364 -7.66 1.95 -13.05
C VAL A 364 -7.93 2.86 -14.23
N SER A 365 -9.11 3.49 -14.31
CA SER A 365 -9.44 4.45 -15.37
C SER A 365 -8.48 5.64 -15.43
N ARG A 366 -7.93 6.09 -14.27
CA ARG A 366 -6.88 7.14 -14.23
C ARG A 366 -5.57 6.65 -14.84
N TYR A 367 -5.17 5.39 -14.59
CA TYR A 367 -4.00 4.77 -15.23
C TYR A 367 -4.22 4.59 -16.73
N GLU A 368 -5.40 4.13 -17.16
CA GLU A 368 -5.73 3.96 -18.57
C GLU A 368 -5.62 5.27 -19.34
N ARG A 369 -6.20 6.35 -18.81
CA ARG A 369 -6.06 7.69 -19.40
C ARG A 369 -4.61 8.15 -19.47
N LEU A 370 -3.83 7.91 -18.42
CA LEU A 370 -2.40 8.21 -18.41
C LEU A 370 -1.65 7.47 -19.54
N PHE A 371 -1.95 6.19 -19.74
CA PHE A 371 -1.31 5.40 -20.78
C PHE A 371 -1.71 5.85 -22.18
N GLU A 372 -2.96 6.24 -22.39
CA GLU A 372 -3.45 6.78 -23.66
C GLU A 372 -2.85 8.15 -23.99
N ASP A 373 -2.70 9.03 -22.98
CA ASP A 373 -2.01 10.31 -23.13
C ASP A 373 -0.55 10.10 -23.55
N LEU A 374 0.15 9.20 -22.88
CA LEU A 374 1.53 8.86 -23.23
C LEU A 374 1.70 8.28 -24.62
N ALA A 375 0.73 7.49 -25.09
CA ALA A 375 0.72 6.94 -26.44
C ALA A 375 0.28 7.95 -27.51
N GLY A 376 -0.01 9.20 -27.16
CA GLY A 376 -0.49 10.25 -28.04
C GLY A 376 -1.90 10.03 -28.58
N ARG A 377 -2.73 9.23 -27.89
CA ARG A 377 -4.10 8.89 -28.32
C ARG A 377 -5.17 9.84 -27.74
N VAL A 378 -4.87 10.48 -26.60
CA VAL A 378 -5.73 11.44 -25.93
C VAL A 378 -4.84 12.53 -25.33
N THR A 379 -5.17 13.81 -25.51
CA THR A 379 -4.53 14.88 -24.76
C THR A 379 -5.24 14.99 -23.40
N LEU A 380 -4.52 14.89 -22.29
CA LEU A 380 -5.05 15.24 -20.98
C LEU A 380 -5.35 16.75 -20.96
N SER A 381 -6.59 17.13 -21.32
CA SER A 381 -7.08 18.46 -20.96
C SER A 381 -7.09 18.59 -19.43
N ASP A 382 -6.74 19.75 -18.89
CA ASP A 382 -6.43 20.13 -17.52
C ASP A 382 -7.35 19.65 -16.36
N GLY A 383 -8.16 18.64 -16.56
CA GLY A 383 -9.11 18.10 -15.59
C GLY A 383 -8.51 17.29 -14.43
N LEU A 384 -7.22 16.88 -14.48
CA LEU A 384 -6.58 16.11 -13.41
C LEU A 384 -5.91 16.97 -12.32
N VAL A 385 -5.82 18.29 -12.55
CA VAL A 385 -5.12 19.23 -11.63
C VAL A 385 -6.08 19.89 -10.62
N ARG A 386 -7.41 19.77 -10.80
CA ARG A 386 -8.39 20.42 -9.92
C ARG A 386 -9.35 19.44 -9.30
N GLN A 387 -8.90 18.68 -8.32
CA GLN A 387 -9.72 18.16 -7.23
C GLN A 387 -8.76 17.93 -6.04
N GLY A 388 -8.40 19.04 -5.38
CA GLY A 388 -7.73 19.09 -4.08
C GLY A 388 -8.73 18.86 -2.95
#